data_491e2abb346bc957915d44dcdf69c66b
#
_entry.id   491e2abb346bc957915d44dcdf69c66b
#
_cell.length_a   1.000
_cell.length_b   1.000
_cell.length_c   1.000
_cell.angle_alpha   90.00
_cell.angle_beta   90.00
_cell.angle_gamma   90.00
#
_symmetry.space_group_name_H-M   'P 1'
#
loop_
_entity.id
_entity.type
_entity.pdbx_description
1 polymer ?
#
loop_
_entity_poly.entity_id
_entity_poly.type
_entity_poly.pdbx_seq_one_letter_code
_entity_poly.pdbx_strand_id
1 'polypeptide(L)'
;LRCLVGSEMCIRDRLGRAAEGEIDPLFEELYRWYAAHPEAGIPAETYRKAAFLRCADGVIGRSAASALYGDTLKNSATRLEKYAACAFAHFMEFGLQIRERDQYELKAADMGTVMHEALEKFSKKLQENGETWKTVTDDTRDRLIEECVEETMADYGNTIFQSSSRNQYRIIRVKRILKRTVWALQQQIRQGEFEPGEFEVSFSMEDSLSAINIDLSEHEKMRLRGRIDRVDLCETDDKVYVKIIDYKTGNTSLDLVALYYGLQLQLAVYLDAAVELEQKKHPGKQVEPAGVFYYHIDDPMLDQEEDETDEAWGRRMLKALRMDGLVNADRKVVELLDRVLEDGTTSDVIPVGKKKDGSYTSYSKVASPEQFDVIRTYTRKKVREIGEGIFSGNVKISPYQRDGATACAYCEYQGICGFDQKIQGYEYRKLKGMDTELLMKAMQELSLIHISEPTRHLRIS
;
A
#
# COMPACT_ATOMS: atom_id res chain seq x y z
N LEU A 1 -8.50 -11.94 -50.07
CA LEU A 1 -7.38 -12.67 -49.44
C LEU A 1 -6.74 -11.88 -48.28
N ARG A 2 -6.53 -10.54 -48.41
CA ARG A 2 -6.01 -9.72 -47.30
C ARG A 2 -6.94 -9.62 -46.06
N CYS A 3 -8.24 -9.74 -46.22
CA CYS A 3 -9.19 -9.79 -45.11
C CYS A 3 -9.29 -11.17 -44.45
N LEU A 4 -8.86 -12.26 -45.10
CA LEU A 4 -8.78 -13.60 -44.54
C LEU A 4 -7.47 -13.87 -43.80
N VAL A 5 -6.41 -13.14 -44.13
CA VAL A 5 -5.08 -13.22 -43.52
C VAL A 5 -4.91 -12.17 -42.42
N GLY A 6 -5.84 -11.25 -42.29
CA GLY A 6 -5.82 -10.19 -41.27
C GLY A 6 -5.98 -10.67 -39.84
N SER A 7 -6.01 -11.98 -39.59
CA SER A 7 -6.10 -12.40 -38.22
C SER A 7 -5.77 -13.87 -38.01
N GLU A 8 -4.52 -14.12 -37.76
CA GLU A 8 -4.08 -15.24 -36.94
C GLU A 8 -4.95 -15.35 -35.68
N MET A 9 -5.39 -14.22 -35.13
CA MET A 9 -6.39 -14.11 -34.06
C MET A 9 -7.76 -14.69 -34.44
N CYS A 10 -8.25 -14.50 -35.66
CA CYS A 10 -9.54 -15.04 -36.07
C CYS A 10 -9.55 -16.56 -36.19
N ILE A 11 -8.45 -17.16 -36.69
CA ILE A 11 -8.30 -18.62 -36.76
C ILE A 11 -8.29 -19.20 -35.34
N ARG A 12 -7.53 -18.62 -34.44
CA ARG A 12 -7.46 -19.03 -33.02
C ARG A 12 -8.83 -18.94 -32.34
N ASP A 13 -9.51 -17.80 -32.46
CA ASP A 13 -10.83 -17.57 -31.83
C ASP A 13 -11.87 -18.55 -32.36
N ARG A 14 -11.86 -18.85 -33.67
CA ARG A 14 -12.83 -19.78 -34.25
C ARG A 14 -12.52 -21.23 -33.94
N LEU A 15 -11.25 -21.62 -33.87
CA LEU A 15 -10.86 -22.95 -33.37
C LEU A 15 -11.22 -23.11 -31.89
N GLY A 16 -11.10 -22.05 -31.06
CA GLY A 16 -11.52 -22.06 -29.68
C GLY A 16 -13.02 -22.33 -29.52
N ARG A 17 -13.86 -21.69 -30.36
CA ARG A 17 -15.31 -21.94 -30.39
C ARG A 17 -15.70 -23.35 -30.86
N ALA A 18 -14.81 -24.02 -31.62
CA ALA A 18 -15.04 -25.42 -31.98
C ALA A 18 -15.19 -26.35 -30.76
N ALA A 19 -14.55 -25.99 -29.61
CA ALA A 19 -14.72 -26.72 -28.36
C ALA A 19 -16.13 -26.56 -27.74
N GLU A 20 -16.84 -25.50 -28.14
CA GLU A 20 -18.22 -25.19 -27.71
C GLU A 20 -19.26 -25.71 -28.71
N GLY A 21 -18.83 -26.38 -29.79
CA GLY A 21 -19.68 -26.95 -30.80
C GLY A 21 -20.08 -25.99 -31.95
N GLU A 22 -19.50 -24.80 -32.01
CA GLU A 22 -19.83 -23.74 -32.99
C GLU A 22 -18.67 -23.50 -33.96
N ILE A 23 -18.28 -24.47 -34.78
CA ILE A 23 -17.32 -24.20 -35.85
C ILE A 23 -18.01 -24.03 -37.18
N ASP A 24 -17.64 -22.97 -37.91
CA ASP A 24 -18.03 -22.81 -39.31
C ASP A 24 -17.27 -23.87 -40.15
N PRO A 25 -17.98 -24.71 -40.93
CA PRO A 25 -17.38 -25.77 -41.73
C PRO A 25 -16.23 -25.30 -42.64
N LEU A 26 -16.29 -24.07 -43.14
CA LEU A 26 -15.21 -23.48 -43.94
C LEU A 26 -13.88 -23.39 -43.17
N PHE A 27 -13.93 -23.05 -41.86
CA PHE A 27 -12.71 -22.95 -41.03
C PHE A 27 -12.18 -24.32 -40.67
N GLU A 28 -13.02 -25.33 -40.51
CA GLU A 28 -12.60 -26.71 -40.30
C GLU A 28 -11.84 -27.24 -41.53
N GLU A 29 -12.37 -27.00 -42.72
CA GLU A 29 -11.73 -27.39 -44.00
C GLU A 29 -10.42 -26.61 -44.21
N LEU A 30 -10.39 -25.32 -43.98
CA LEU A 30 -9.18 -24.51 -43.99
C LEU A 30 -8.08 -25.05 -43.06
N TYR A 31 -8.47 -25.38 -41.81
CA TYR A 31 -7.54 -25.96 -40.83
C TYR A 31 -6.98 -27.31 -41.33
N ARG A 32 -7.87 -28.20 -41.80
CA ARG A 32 -7.46 -29.50 -42.35
C ARG A 32 -6.49 -29.35 -43.55
N TRP A 33 -6.79 -28.38 -44.41
CA TRP A 33 -5.93 -28.11 -45.56
C TRP A 33 -4.54 -27.62 -45.12
N TYR A 34 -4.46 -26.65 -44.21
CA TYR A 34 -3.17 -26.14 -43.70
C TYR A 34 -2.41 -27.20 -42.88
N ALA A 35 -3.09 -28.04 -42.17
CA ALA A 35 -2.45 -29.17 -41.45
C ALA A 35 -1.85 -30.23 -42.40
N ALA A 36 -2.45 -30.38 -43.57
CA ALA A 36 -1.96 -31.30 -44.62
C ALA A 36 -0.84 -30.66 -45.49
N HIS A 37 -0.71 -29.34 -45.50
CA HIS A 37 0.24 -28.58 -46.37
C HIS A 37 1.12 -27.66 -45.54
N PRO A 38 2.07 -28.20 -44.75
CA PRO A 38 2.97 -27.41 -43.93
C PRO A 38 3.86 -26.46 -44.73
N GLU A 39 4.08 -26.77 -46.02
CA GLU A 39 4.77 -25.89 -46.98
C GLU A 39 4.04 -24.57 -47.26
N ALA A 40 2.77 -24.45 -46.94
CA ALA A 40 2.02 -23.20 -47.05
C ALA A 40 2.43 -22.13 -46.02
N GLY A 41 3.37 -22.46 -45.14
CA GLY A 41 3.98 -21.51 -44.20
C GLY A 41 3.07 -21.10 -43.00
N ILE A 42 1.91 -21.74 -42.84
CA ILE A 42 1.03 -21.51 -41.73
C ILE A 42 1.19 -22.63 -40.69
N PRO A 43 1.64 -22.33 -39.46
CA PRO A 43 1.85 -23.35 -38.42
C PRO A 43 0.52 -23.80 -37.79
N ALA A 44 -0.35 -24.51 -38.54
CA ALA A 44 -1.69 -24.91 -38.14
C ALA A 44 -1.75 -25.60 -36.78
N GLU A 45 -0.75 -26.45 -36.47
CA GLU A 45 -0.68 -27.12 -35.15
C GLU A 45 -0.38 -26.13 -34.02
N THR A 46 0.42 -25.09 -34.27
CA THR A 46 0.67 -24.03 -33.29
C THR A 46 -0.61 -23.26 -32.98
N TYR A 47 -1.38 -22.92 -34.04
CA TYR A 47 -2.69 -22.26 -33.85
C TYR A 47 -3.67 -23.15 -33.13
N ARG A 48 -3.72 -24.43 -33.40
CA ARG A 48 -4.55 -25.38 -32.67
C ARG A 48 -4.17 -25.42 -31.19
N LYS A 49 -2.88 -25.58 -30.88
CA LYS A 49 -2.40 -25.54 -29.48
C LYS A 49 -2.76 -24.22 -28.79
N ALA A 50 -2.61 -23.10 -29.47
CA ALA A 50 -2.95 -21.78 -28.93
C ALA A 50 -4.47 -21.61 -28.74
N ALA A 51 -5.32 -22.17 -29.62
CA ALA A 51 -6.77 -22.10 -29.52
C ALA A 51 -7.33 -22.88 -28.32
N PHE A 52 -6.68 -23.99 -27.98
CA PHE A 52 -7.06 -24.83 -26.84
C PHE A 52 -6.17 -24.60 -25.60
N LEU A 53 -5.39 -23.54 -25.61
CA LEU A 53 -4.64 -23.15 -24.43
C LEU A 53 -5.60 -22.75 -23.30
N ARG A 54 -5.40 -23.32 -22.14
CA ARG A 54 -6.16 -23.00 -20.92
C ARG A 54 -5.20 -22.47 -19.88
N CYS A 55 -5.74 -21.65 -18.97
CA CYS A 55 -5.00 -21.24 -17.80
C CYS A 55 -4.57 -22.48 -17.01
N ALA A 56 -3.29 -22.59 -16.68
CA ALA A 56 -2.80 -23.64 -15.79
C ALA A 56 -3.35 -23.43 -14.37
N ASP A 57 -3.44 -24.51 -13.57
CA ASP A 57 -3.97 -24.47 -12.20
C ASP A 57 -3.20 -23.49 -11.28
N GLY A 58 -1.97 -23.11 -11.66
CA GLY A 58 -1.19 -22.08 -10.97
C GLY A 58 -0.80 -22.47 -9.55
N VAL A 59 -0.54 -23.75 -9.30
CA VAL A 59 -0.05 -24.25 -8.02
C VAL A 59 1.26 -25.00 -8.25
N ILE A 60 2.34 -24.55 -7.60
CA ILE A 60 3.65 -25.22 -7.65
C ILE A 60 3.82 -26.24 -6.53
N GLY A 61 2.90 -26.25 -5.56
CA GLY A 61 2.90 -27.14 -4.39
C GLY A 61 3.81 -26.64 -3.26
N ARG A 62 3.52 -27.15 -2.06
CA ARG A 62 4.17 -26.72 -0.81
C ARG A 62 5.67 -27.00 -0.78
N SER A 63 6.11 -28.14 -1.31
CA SER A 63 7.53 -28.50 -1.38
C SER A 63 8.35 -27.53 -2.23
N ALA A 64 7.82 -27.10 -3.39
CA ALA A 64 8.50 -26.11 -4.23
C ALA A 64 8.47 -24.72 -3.58
N ALA A 65 7.36 -24.35 -2.92
CA ALA A 65 7.28 -23.10 -2.18
C ALA A 65 8.29 -23.05 -1.02
N SER A 66 8.43 -24.14 -0.24
CA SER A 66 9.44 -24.23 0.82
C SER A 66 10.86 -24.18 0.27
N ALA A 67 11.14 -24.78 -0.88
CA ALA A 67 12.44 -24.67 -1.54
C ALA A 67 12.76 -23.22 -1.99
N LEU A 68 11.75 -22.45 -2.43
CA LEU A 68 11.92 -21.06 -2.88
C LEU A 68 12.03 -20.07 -1.72
N TYR A 69 11.20 -20.21 -0.70
CA TYR A 69 11.03 -19.21 0.38
C TYR A 69 11.66 -19.62 1.70
N GLY A 70 12.09 -20.89 1.84
CA GLY A 70 12.52 -21.47 3.12
C GLY A 70 11.38 -21.72 4.09
N ASP A 71 11.69 -22.17 5.31
CA ASP A 71 10.70 -22.41 6.37
C ASP A 71 10.22 -21.12 7.05
N THR A 72 10.94 -20.03 6.84
CA THR A 72 10.58 -18.70 7.34
C THR A 72 10.41 -17.73 6.20
N LEU A 73 9.18 -17.38 5.89
CA LEU A 73 8.83 -16.40 4.87
C LEU A 73 9.14 -14.97 5.37
N LYS A 74 10.21 -14.40 4.85
CA LYS A 74 10.57 -12.99 5.10
C LYS A 74 9.71 -12.10 4.22
N ASN A 75 8.83 -11.31 4.81
CA ASN A 75 7.85 -10.53 4.08
C ASN A 75 7.82 -9.06 4.49
N SER A 76 7.07 -8.25 3.75
CA SER A 76 6.74 -6.85 4.06
C SER A 76 5.29 -6.59 3.63
N ALA A 77 4.69 -5.50 4.11
CA ALA A 77 3.34 -5.12 3.69
C ALA A 77 3.22 -5.05 2.16
N THR A 78 4.16 -4.40 1.48
CA THR A 78 4.19 -4.27 0.02
C THR A 78 4.24 -5.62 -0.71
N ARG A 79 5.00 -6.59 -0.18
CA ARG A 79 5.06 -7.94 -0.77
C ARG A 79 3.74 -8.68 -0.61
N LEU A 80 3.06 -8.52 0.54
CA LEU A 80 1.73 -9.09 0.79
C LEU A 80 0.69 -8.47 -0.14
N GLU A 81 0.71 -7.15 -0.30
CA GLU A 81 -0.17 -6.41 -1.21
C GLU A 81 0.04 -6.84 -2.67
N LYS A 82 1.28 -7.08 -3.08
CA LYS A 82 1.60 -7.61 -4.42
C LYS A 82 1.00 -9.01 -4.64
N TYR A 83 1.06 -9.89 -3.62
CA TYR A 83 0.40 -11.20 -3.67
C TYR A 83 -1.11 -11.05 -3.76
N ALA A 84 -1.69 -10.20 -2.93
CA ALA A 84 -3.13 -9.93 -2.96
C ALA A 84 -3.58 -9.31 -4.30
N ALA A 85 -2.74 -8.55 -4.95
CA ALA A 85 -3.02 -8.01 -6.28
C ALA A 85 -3.00 -9.11 -7.36
N CYS A 86 -1.96 -9.94 -7.38
CA CYS A 86 -1.83 -11.09 -8.28
C CYS A 86 -0.75 -12.05 -7.75
N ALA A 87 -1.14 -13.26 -7.39
CA ALA A 87 -0.21 -14.26 -6.85
C ALA A 87 0.93 -14.60 -7.83
N PHE A 88 0.66 -14.63 -9.13
CA PHE A 88 1.69 -14.84 -10.16
C PHE A 88 2.71 -13.71 -10.20
N ALA A 89 2.28 -12.44 -10.14
CA ALA A 89 3.20 -11.30 -10.13
C ALA A 89 4.13 -11.34 -8.90
N HIS A 90 3.58 -11.68 -7.72
CA HIS A 90 4.38 -11.92 -6.52
C HIS A 90 5.40 -13.04 -6.70
N PHE A 91 4.99 -14.16 -7.31
CA PHE A 91 5.88 -15.28 -7.57
C PHE A 91 7.03 -14.92 -8.50
N MET A 92 6.76 -14.17 -9.57
CA MET A 92 7.79 -13.69 -10.49
C MET A 92 8.81 -12.79 -9.78
N GLU A 93 8.33 -11.83 -8.99
CA GLU A 93 9.17 -10.82 -8.33
C GLU A 93 9.94 -11.38 -7.13
N PHE A 94 9.28 -12.16 -6.27
CA PHE A 94 9.82 -12.58 -4.98
C PHE A 94 10.17 -14.07 -4.91
N GLY A 95 9.57 -14.91 -5.74
CA GLY A 95 9.92 -16.32 -5.87
C GLY A 95 11.08 -16.52 -6.83
N LEU A 96 10.90 -16.11 -8.07
CA LEU A 96 11.93 -16.25 -9.12
C LEU A 96 12.92 -15.08 -9.18
N GLN A 97 12.63 -13.99 -8.45
CA GLN A 97 13.47 -12.77 -8.38
C GLN A 97 13.75 -12.14 -9.77
N ILE A 98 12.77 -12.24 -10.67
CA ILE A 98 12.88 -11.64 -12.00
C ILE A 98 12.61 -10.14 -11.87
N ARG A 99 13.57 -9.34 -12.30
CA ARG A 99 13.52 -7.87 -12.25
C ARG A 99 14.05 -7.29 -13.56
N GLU A 100 13.53 -6.12 -13.92
CA GLU A 100 14.16 -5.32 -14.98
C GLU A 100 15.57 -4.91 -14.55
N ARG A 101 16.41 -4.72 -15.55
CA ARG A 101 17.78 -4.25 -15.32
C ARG A 101 17.75 -2.80 -14.85
N ASP A 102 18.46 -2.50 -13.75
CA ASP A 102 18.58 -1.13 -13.26
C ASP A 102 19.22 -0.21 -14.29
N GLN A 103 18.60 0.93 -14.53
CA GLN A 103 19.10 1.98 -15.40
C GLN A 103 19.61 3.14 -14.53
N TYR A 104 20.72 3.76 -14.97
CA TYR A 104 21.25 4.95 -14.29
C TYR A 104 20.42 6.19 -14.64
N GLU A 105 19.24 6.27 -14.07
CA GLU A 105 18.32 7.39 -14.20
C GLU A 105 17.55 7.63 -12.89
N LEU A 106 17.20 8.90 -12.63
CA LEU A 106 16.38 9.26 -11.48
C LEU A 106 14.91 8.92 -11.75
N LYS A 107 14.40 7.94 -11.03
CA LYS A 107 12.98 7.55 -11.02
C LYS A 107 12.20 8.35 -9.96
N ALA A 108 10.88 8.33 -10.03
CA ALA A 108 10.02 8.97 -9.03
C ALA A 108 10.22 8.37 -7.63
N ALA A 109 10.47 7.06 -7.54
CA ALA A 109 10.74 6.36 -6.28
C ALA A 109 12.02 6.88 -5.60
N ASP A 110 13.08 7.20 -6.35
CA ASP A 110 14.33 7.76 -5.80
C ASP A 110 14.09 9.11 -5.14
N MET A 111 13.24 9.94 -5.75
CA MET A 111 12.85 11.24 -5.17
C MET A 111 12.09 11.05 -3.86
N GLY A 112 11.21 10.03 -3.78
CA GLY A 112 10.52 9.65 -2.55
C GLY A 112 11.52 9.27 -1.45
N THR A 113 12.45 8.39 -1.75
CA THR A 113 13.49 7.96 -0.80
C THR A 113 14.29 9.14 -0.25
N VAL A 114 14.77 10.04 -1.13
CA VAL A 114 15.50 11.24 -0.72
C VAL A 114 14.68 12.14 0.20
N MET A 115 13.37 12.32 -0.11
CA MET A 115 12.50 13.16 0.72
C MET A 115 12.28 12.56 2.11
N HIS A 116 12.08 11.24 2.22
CA HIS A 116 11.96 10.54 3.51
C HIS A 116 13.24 10.66 4.34
N GLU A 117 14.40 10.37 3.74
CA GLU A 117 15.69 10.47 4.42
C GLU A 117 16.00 11.89 4.89
N ALA A 118 15.65 12.92 4.09
CA ALA A 118 15.84 14.31 4.48
C ALA A 118 14.94 14.71 5.67
N LEU A 119 13.68 14.23 5.72
CA LEU A 119 12.78 14.45 6.86
C LEU A 119 13.25 13.73 8.13
N GLU A 120 13.78 12.53 7.99
CA GLU A 120 14.41 11.79 9.09
C GLU A 120 15.60 12.55 9.65
N LYS A 121 16.56 12.93 8.79
CA LYS A 121 17.75 13.73 9.18
C LYS A 121 17.36 15.04 9.86
N PHE A 122 16.36 15.73 9.31
CA PHE A 122 15.83 16.97 9.90
C PHE A 122 15.34 16.73 11.33
N SER A 123 14.55 15.70 11.55
CA SER A 123 14.01 15.38 12.87
C SER A 123 15.12 15.01 13.89
N LYS A 124 16.11 14.24 13.46
CA LYS A 124 17.28 13.90 14.29
C LYS A 124 18.11 15.13 14.67
N LYS A 125 18.38 16.01 13.71
CA LYS A 125 19.12 17.26 13.96
C LYS A 125 18.38 18.21 14.90
N LEU A 126 17.02 18.26 14.84
CA LEU A 126 16.25 19.01 15.82
C LEU A 126 16.50 18.48 17.24
N GLN A 127 16.43 17.17 17.43
CA GLN A 127 16.65 16.54 18.74
C GLN A 127 18.10 16.76 19.23
N GLU A 128 19.09 16.61 18.35
CA GLU A 128 20.52 16.85 18.67
C GLU A 128 20.78 18.30 19.09
N ASN A 129 20.05 19.27 18.50
CA ASN A 129 20.14 20.69 18.85
C ASN A 129 19.33 21.06 20.11
N GLY A 130 18.62 20.09 20.73
CA GLY A 130 17.73 20.34 21.86
C GLY A 130 16.46 21.15 21.49
N GLU A 131 16.13 21.20 20.21
CA GLU A 131 14.92 21.83 19.67
C GLU A 131 13.84 20.80 19.41
N THR A 132 12.58 21.26 19.37
CA THR A 132 11.43 20.44 19.03
C THR A 132 10.73 20.97 17.79
N TRP A 133 9.88 20.14 17.19
CA TRP A 133 9.02 20.58 16.10
C TRP A 133 8.11 21.76 16.47
N LYS A 134 7.73 21.89 17.77
CA LYS A 134 6.89 22.99 18.25
C LYS A 134 7.68 24.30 18.44
N THR A 135 8.96 24.21 18.87
CA THR A 135 9.74 25.33 19.32
C THR A 135 10.69 25.91 18.28
N VAL A 136 11.11 25.12 17.29
CA VAL A 136 12.03 25.57 16.24
C VAL A 136 11.49 26.81 15.51
N THR A 137 12.37 27.81 15.33
CA THR A 137 12.04 29.05 14.60
C THR A 137 11.96 28.80 13.10
N ASP A 138 11.24 29.66 12.38
CA ASP A 138 11.05 29.52 10.94
C ASP A 138 12.38 29.55 10.17
N ASP A 139 13.29 30.48 10.53
CA ASP A 139 14.60 30.59 9.90
C ASP A 139 15.46 29.36 10.14
N THR A 140 15.49 28.85 11.38
CA THR A 140 16.25 27.65 11.73
C THR A 140 15.67 26.42 11.02
N ARG A 141 14.34 26.27 11.01
CA ARG A 141 13.63 25.19 10.33
C ARG A 141 14.00 25.15 8.85
N ASP A 142 13.88 26.30 8.17
CA ASP A 142 14.07 26.39 6.73
C ASP A 142 15.54 26.17 6.33
N ARG A 143 16.49 26.67 7.13
CA ARG A 143 17.92 26.42 6.93
C ARG A 143 18.26 24.94 7.15
N LEU A 144 17.76 24.36 8.24
CA LEU A 144 18.08 22.98 8.63
C LEU A 144 17.56 21.96 7.59
N ILE A 145 16.35 22.15 7.07
CA ILE A 145 15.83 21.22 6.03
C ILE A 145 16.60 21.36 4.72
N GLU A 146 17.05 22.57 4.33
CA GLU A 146 17.92 22.72 3.16
C GLU A 146 19.25 21.99 3.30
N GLU A 147 19.89 22.08 4.47
CA GLU A 147 21.13 21.36 4.79
C GLU A 147 20.89 19.84 4.70
N CYS A 148 19.78 19.33 5.28
CA CYS A 148 19.45 17.90 5.23
C CYS A 148 19.23 17.40 3.78
N VAL A 149 18.58 18.21 2.94
CA VAL A 149 18.40 17.87 1.51
C VAL A 149 19.74 17.81 0.79
N GLU A 150 20.63 18.79 1.02
CA GLU A 150 21.95 18.82 0.40
C GLU A 150 22.78 17.60 0.79
N GLU A 151 22.85 17.29 2.07
CA GLU A 151 23.56 16.12 2.59
C GLU A 151 23.01 14.81 2.01
N THR A 152 21.70 14.65 1.99
CA THR A 152 21.07 13.42 1.46
C THR A 152 21.35 13.25 -0.02
N MET A 153 21.25 14.34 -0.81
CA MET A 153 21.50 14.27 -2.25
C MET A 153 22.98 14.15 -2.62
N ALA A 154 23.89 14.64 -1.78
CA ALA A 154 25.34 14.46 -1.99
C ALA A 154 25.74 12.99 -1.94
N ASP A 155 25.12 12.22 -1.03
CA ASP A 155 25.43 10.81 -0.81
C ASP A 155 24.66 9.86 -1.72
N TYR A 156 23.54 10.32 -2.31
CA TYR A 156 22.62 9.48 -3.04
C TYR A 156 23.12 9.11 -4.45
N GLY A 157 23.13 7.81 -4.76
CA GLY A 157 23.22 7.30 -6.12
C GLY A 157 24.46 7.68 -6.91
N ASN A 158 25.65 7.69 -6.29
CA ASN A 158 26.92 8.01 -6.95
C ASN A 158 26.87 9.33 -7.75
N THR A 159 26.43 10.40 -7.11
CA THR A 159 26.39 11.76 -7.68
C THR A 159 25.39 11.95 -8.85
N ILE A 160 24.38 11.08 -8.98
CA ILE A 160 23.40 11.18 -10.07
C ILE A 160 22.70 12.54 -10.13
N PHE A 161 22.45 13.18 -8.98
CA PHE A 161 21.86 14.52 -8.91
C PHE A 161 22.75 15.61 -9.50
N GLN A 162 24.05 15.41 -9.54
CA GLN A 162 25.05 16.34 -10.08
C GLN A 162 25.31 16.11 -11.58
N SER A 163 24.79 15.03 -12.15
CA SER A 163 25.11 14.56 -13.51
C SER A 163 24.56 15.45 -14.63
N SER A 164 23.55 16.31 -14.36
CA SER A 164 22.94 17.19 -15.35
C SER A 164 22.25 18.41 -14.73
N SER A 165 22.12 19.49 -15.48
CA SER A 165 21.37 20.68 -15.08
C SER A 165 19.90 20.38 -14.75
N ARG A 166 19.29 19.40 -15.43
CA ARG A 166 17.94 18.92 -15.12
C ARG A 166 17.86 18.29 -13.74
N ASN A 167 18.85 17.51 -13.36
CA ASN A 167 18.89 16.91 -12.02
C ASN A 167 19.21 17.94 -10.94
N GLN A 168 20.07 18.92 -11.21
CA GLN A 168 20.29 20.06 -10.31
C GLN A 168 19.00 20.87 -10.07
N TYR A 169 18.19 21.11 -11.08
CA TYR A 169 16.88 21.76 -10.92
C TYR A 169 15.94 20.96 -10.01
N ARG A 170 15.99 19.63 -10.05
CA ARG A 170 15.22 18.76 -9.13
C ARG A 170 15.60 19.00 -7.67
N ILE A 171 16.87 19.28 -7.36
CA ILE A 171 17.31 19.62 -6.01
C ILE A 171 16.60 20.88 -5.50
N ILE A 172 16.57 21.94 -6.31
CA ILE A 172 15.89 23.20 -5.97
C ILE A 172 14.39 22.95 -5.70
N ARG A 173 13.76 22.13 -6.54
CA ARG A 173 12.34 21.78 -6.37
C ARG A 173 12.10 20.99 -5.08
N VAL A 174 12.95 20.02 -4.75
CA VAL A 174 12.83 19.22 -3.52
C VAL A 174 13.00 20.10 -2.28
N LYS A 175 13.97 21.01 -2.26
CA LYS A 175 14.15 21.96 -1.16
C LYS A 175 12.87 22.77 -0.92
N ARG A 176 12.25 23.31 -2.00
CA ARG A 176 11.02 24.09 -1.89
C ARG A 176 9.86 23.24 -1.35
N ILE A 177 9.68 22.02 -1.87
CA ILE A 177 8.64 21.11 -1.41
C ILE A 177 8.84 20.77 0.06
N LEU A 178 10.05 20.38 0.48
CA LEU A 178 10.32 19.99 1.85
C LEU A 178 10.27 21.16 2.84
N LYS A 179 10.66 22.38 2.46
CA LYS A 179 10.39 23.57 3.28
C LYS A 179 8.91 23.73 3.58
N ARG A 180 8.06 23.58 2.57
CA ARG A 180 6.60 23.64 2.74
C ARG A 180 6.07 22.50 3.57
N THR A 181 6.58 21.31 3.35
CA THR A 181 6.24 20.10 4.12
C THR A 181 6.55 20.29 5.60
N VAL A 182 7.77 20.69 5.97
CA VAL A 182 8.14 20.87 7.39
C VAL A 182 7.38 22.02 8.04
N TRP A 183 7.08 23.10 7.28
CA TRP A 183 6.20 24.17 7.74
C TRP A 183 4.81 23.63 8.07
N ALA A 184 4.16 22.92 7.15
CA ALA A 184 2.82 22.39 7.36
C ALA A 184 2.77 21.38 8.51
N LEU A 185 3.72 20.45 8.58
CA LEU A 185 3.83 19.49 9.69
C LEU A 185 4.03 20.23 11.03
N GLN A 186 4.82 21.28 11.08
CA GLN A 186 4.99 22.09 12.29
C GLN A 186 3.69 22.77 12.72
N GLN A 187 2.92 23.36 11.77
CA GLN A 187 1.63 23.95 12.08
C GLN A 187 0.64 22.89 12.60
N GLN A 188 0.61 21.71 11.98
CA GLN A 188 -0.25 20.59 12.43
C GLN A 188 0.11 20.13 13.84
N ILE A 189 1.41 20.01 14.17
CA ILE A 189 1.87 19.62 15.51
C ILE A 189 1.52 20.70 16.54
N ARG A 190 1.60 21.99 16.19
CA ARG A 190 1.25 23.10 17.08
C ARG A 190 -0.25 23.15 17.41
N GLN A 191 -1.10 22.65 16.52
CA GLN A 191 -2.56 22.59 16.73
C GLN A 191 -3.00 21.43 17.65
N GLY A 192 -2.14 20.42 17.86
CA GLY A 192 -2.43 19.26 18.68
C GLY A 192 -1.52 19.11 19.90
N GLU A 193 -1.79 18.04 20.67
CA GLU A 193 -0.97 17.63 21.82
C GLU A 193 0.03 16.52 21.47
N PHE A 194 -0.12 15.91 20.30
CA PHE A 194 0.80 14.87 19.86
C PHE A 194 2.19 15.42 19.62
N GLU A 195 3.17 14.64 20.07
CA GLU A 195 4.57 14.94 19.84
C GLU A 195 5.18 13.83 18.97
N PRO A 196 6.04 14.18 18.01
CA PRO A 196 6.80 13.22 17.26
C PRO A 196 7.73 12.44 18.22
N GLY A 197 7.40 11.18 18.46
CA GLY A 197 8.17 10.32 19.36
C GLY A 197 9.33 9.66 18.65
N GLU A 198 9.03 9.00 17.54
CA GLU A 198 10.00 8.19 16.81
C GLU A 198 9.88 8.36 15.31
N PHE A 199 11.03 8.35 14.60
CA PHE A 199 11.15 8.44 13.15
C PHE A 199 11.84 7.20 12.61
N GLU A 200 11.40 6.74 11.43
CA GLU A 200 12.00 5.60 10.75
C GLU A 200 12.10 4.36 11.65
N VAL A 201 11.01 4.12 12.40
CA VAL A 201 10.94 3.00 13.36
C VAL A 201 10.98 1.70 12.59
N SER A 202 12.15 1.07 12.62
CA SER A 202 12.32 -0.23 12.00
C SER A 202 11.89 -1.32 12.97
N PHE A 203 10.99 -2.18 12.51
CA PHE A 203 10.76 -3.46 13.17
C PHE A 203 11.32 -4.59 12.31
N SER A 204 12.00 -5.50 12.97
CA SER A 204 12.70 -6.60 12.33
C SER A 204 12.21 -7.95 12.84
N MET A 205 12.69 -9.01 12.21
CA MET A 205 12.36 -10.38 12.61
C MET A 205 12.84 -10.76 14.01
N GLU A 206 13.74 -9.98 14.60
CA GLU A 206 14.29 -10.19 15.95
C GLU A 206 13.36 -9.64 17.04
N ASP A 207 12.46 -8.71 16.66
CA ASP A 207 11.50 -8.14 17.58
C ASP A 207 10.43 -9.18 17.96
N SER A 208 10.17 -9.33 19.23
CA SER A 208 9.20 -10.30 19.77
C SER A 208 7.75 -9.85 19.66
N LEU A 209 7.40 -9.10 18.60
CA LEU A 209 6.06 -8.59 18.37
C LEU A 209 5.17 -9.61 17.68
N SER A 210 3.99 -9.88 18.22
CA SER A 210 3.04 -10.82 17.64
C SER A 210 2.41 -10.30 16.34
N ALA A 211 2.34 -8.98 16.18
CA ALA A 211 1.85 -8.32 14.98
C ALA A 211 2.70 -8.63 13.73
N ILE A 212 4.00 -8.91 13.93
CA ILE A 212 4.95 -9.14 12.82
C ILE A 212 5.49 -10.58 12.78
N ASN A 213 5.35 -11.34 13.87
CA ASN A 213 5.83 -12.71 13.99
C ASN A 213 4.63 -13.68 13.95
N ILE A 214 4.34 -14.22 12.79
CA ILE A 214 3.16 -15.02 12.55
C ILE A 214 3.57 -16.47 12.33
N ASP A 215 3.18 -17.36 13.25
CA ASP A 215 3.37 -18.79 13.09
C ASP A 215 2.17 -19.34 12.28
N LEU A 216 2.43 -19.83 11.09
CA LEU A 216 1.42 -20.36 10.17
C LEU A 216 1.13 -21.84 10.47
N SER A 217 2.18 -22.60 10.82
CA SER A 217 2.10 -24.00 11.27
C SER A 217 3.24 -24.29 12.25
N GLU A 218 3.40 -25.55 12.70
CA GLU A 218 4.51 -25.98 13.55
C GLU A 218 5.89 -25.72 12.91
N HIS A 219 5.97 -25.74 11.58
CA HIS A 219 7.22 -25.63 10.83
C HIS A 219 7.31 -24.37 9.97
N GLU A 220 6.19 -23.76 9.63
CA GLU A 220 6.13 -22.61 8.73
C GLU A 220 5.88 -21.33 9.52
N LYS A 221 6.76 -20.37 9.33
CA LYS A 221 6.70 -19.06 10.00
C LYS A 221 6.72 -17.93 8.98
N MET A 222 6.03 -16.88 9.27
CA MET A 222 6.15 -15.63 8.53
C MET A 222 6.62 -14.53 9.46
N ARG A 223 7.60 -13.77 8.99
CA ARG A 223 8.18 -12.64 9.71
C ARG A 223 8.07 -11.41 8.84
N LEU A 224 7.37 -10.42 9.34
CA LEU A 224 7.26 -9.13 8.67
C LEU A 224 8.42 -8.22 9.09
N ARG A 225 8.91 -7.50 8.12
CA ARG A 225 9.83 -6.39 8.31
C ARG A 225 9.18 -5.13 7.74
N GLY A 226 9.42 -4.02 8.38
CA GLY A 226 8.92 -2.74 7.92
C GLY A 226 9.64 -1.59 8.62
N ARG A 227 9.35 -0.42 8.14
CA ARG A 227 9.85 0.82 8.69
C ARG A 227 8.70 1.82 8.67
N ILE A 228 8.33 2.27 9.86
CA ILE A 228 7.28 3.28 10.04
C ILE A 228 7.94 4.64 9.93
N ASP A 229 7.51 5.46 8.99
CA ASP A 229 8.16 6.74 8.74
C ASP A 229 8.12 7.65 9.98
N ARG A 230 6.97 7.69 10.67
CA ARG A 230 6.81 8.50 11.88
C ARG A 230 5.73 7.97 12.80
N VAL A 231 6.05 7.91 14.09
CA VAL A 231 5.13 7.61 15.18
C VAL A 231 5.04 8.83 16.11
N ASP A 232 3.85 9.40 16.24
CA ASP A 232 3.58 10.47 17.20
C ASP A 232 2.81 9.90 18.39
N LEU A 233 3.16 10.35 19.58
CA LEU A 233 2.56 9.91 20.84
C LEU A 233 1.89 11.08 21.54
N CYS A 234 0.79 10.77 22.23
CA CYS A 234 0.19 11.66 23.23
C CYS A 234 -0.05 10.85 24.49
N GLU A 235 0.68 11.16 25.54
CA GLU A 235 0.62 10.48 26.85
C GLU A 235 -0.31 11.23 27.78
N THR A 236 -1.23 10.52 28.39
CA THR A 236 -2.11 10.99 29.45
C THR A 236 -1.86 10.20 30.74
N ASP A 237 -2.58 10.51 31.82
CA ASP A 237 -2.37 9.82 33.11
C ASP A 237 -2.58 8.31 32.99
N ASP A 238 -3.57 7.87 32.23
CA ASP A 238 -4.04 6.48 32.12
C ASP A 238 -3.78 5.83 30.77
N LYS A 239 -3.55 6.63 29.71
CA LYS A 239 -3.45 6.15 28.35
C LYS A 239 -2.27 6.75 27.58
N VAL A 240 -1.82 5.99 26.57
CA VAL A 240 -0.92 6.47 25.52
C VAL A 240 -1.63 6.33 24.20
N TYR A 241 -1.81 7.43 23.49
CA TYR A 241 -2.39 7.45 22.16
C TYR A 241 -1.32 7.44 21.09
N VAL A 242 -1.48 6.55 20.10
CA VAL A 242 -0.51 6.34 19.03
C VAL A 242 -1.07 6.84 17.70
N LYS A 243 -0.35 7.75 17.04
CA LYS A 243 -0.65 8.25 15.70
C LYS A 243 0.45 7.83 14.74
N ILE A 244 0.07 7.15 13.65
CA ILE A 244 0.99 6.70 12.61
C ILE A 244 0.88 7.63 11.41
N ILE A 245 2.02 8.06 10.90
CA ILE A 245 2.12 8.85 9.67
C ILE A 245 3.08 8.14 8.72
N ASP A 246 2.62 7.94 7.49
CA ASP A 246 3.41 7.41 6.39
C ASP A 246 3.44 8.47 5.27
N TYR A 247 4.64 8.87 4.87
CA TYR A 247 4.84 9.90 3.87
C TYR A 247 4.66 9.35 2.46
N LYS A 248 3.92 10.07 1.62
CA LYS A 248 3.67 9.67 0.22
C LYS A 248 3.98 10.82 -0.74
N THR A 249 4.71 10.51 -1.79
CA THR A 249 4.98 11.45 -2.91
C THR A 249 3.99 11.31 -4.07
N GLY A 250 2.98 10.45 -3.92
CA GLY A 250 1.90 10.19 -4.89
C GLY A 250 0.52 10.39 -4.27
N ASN A 251 -0.53 10.22 -5.06
CA ASN A 251 -1.93 10.45 -4.67
C ASN A 251 -2.58 9.22 -4.00
N THR A 252 -1.88 8.58 -3.07
CA THR A 252 -2.40 7.42 -2.35
C THR A 252 -3.37 7.87 -1.26
N SER A 253 -4.63 7.45 -1.30
CA SER A 253 -5.60 7.69 -0.22
C SER A 253 -5.90 6.41 0.55
N LEU A 254 -6.29 6.54 1.83
CA LEU A 254 -6.71 5.39 2.62
C LEU A 254 -8.04 4.84 2.12
N ASP A 255 -8.04 3.58 1.73
CA ASP A 255 -9.17 2.83 1.23
C ASP A 255 -9.38 1.54 2.03
N LEU A 256 -10.37 1.54 2.91
CA LEU A 256 -10.69 0.40 3.77
C LEU A 256 -11.19 -0.82 2.98
N VAL A 257 -11.79 -0.61 1.79
CA VAL A 257 -12.17 -1.72 0.90
C VAL A 257 -10.92 -2.36 0.28
N ALA A 258 -9.92 -1.55 -0.10
CA ALA A 258 -8.63 -2.07 -0.55
C ALA A 258 -7.92 -2.84 0.58
N LEU A 259 -7.98 -2.37 1.82
CA LEU A 259 -7.47 -3.08 3.00
C LEU A 259 -8.18 -4.43 3.16
N TYR A 260 -9.51 -4.47 3.06
CA TYR A 260 -10.29 -5.71 3.15
C TYR A 260 -9.83 -6.76 2.14
N TYR A 261 -9.52 -6.35 0.92
CA TYR A 261 -9.00 -7.26 -0.10
C TYR A 261 -7.48 -7.52 -0.01
N GLY A 262 -6.79 -6.94 0.96
CA GLY A 262 -5.36 -7.10 1.17
C GLY A 262 -4.48 -6.25 0.24
N LEU A 263 -5.05 -5.25 -0.43
CA LEU A 263 -4.35 -4.38 -1.38
C LEU A 263 -3.72 -3.14 -0.73
N GLN A 264 -4.08 -2.85 0.52
CA GLN A 264 -3.58 -1.72 1.31
C GLN A 264 -3.42 -2.12 2.77
N LEU A 265 -2.36 -2.86 3.10
CA LEU A 265 -2.11 -3.41 4.44
C LEU A 265 -1.15 -2.56 5.27
N GLN A 266 -0.34 -1.74 4.62
CA GLN A 266 0.81 -1.05 5.21
C GLN A 266 0.45 -0.32 6.50
N LEU A 267 -0.48 0.64 6.46
CA LEU A 267 -0.83 1.45 7.63
C LEU A 267 -1.42 0.61 8.78
N ALA A 268 -2.24 -0.40 8.46
CA ALA A 268 -2.85 -1.25 9.48
C ALA A 268 -1.83 -2.18 10.17
N VAL A 269 -0.88 -2.73 9.40
CA VAL A 269 0.25 -3.50 9.95
C VAL A 269 1.14 -2.61 10.81
N TYR A 270 1.44 -1.40 10.36
CA TYR A 270 2.26 -0.44 11.10
C TYR A 270 1.59 -0.01 12.41
N LEU A 271 0.29 0.27 12.36
CA LEU A 271 -0.47 0.59 13.58
C LEU A 271 -0.43 -0.56 14.58
N ASP A 272 -0.65 -1.78 14.11
CA ASP A 272 -0.67 -2.95 15.00
C ASP A 272 0.69 -3.21 15.64
N ALA A 273 1.77 -3.07 14.89
CA ALA A 273 3.14 -3.18 15.39
C ALA A 273 3.49 -2.05 16.39
N ALA A 274 3.12 -0.81 16.08
CA ALA A 274 3.40 0.33 16.94
C ALA A 274 2.62 0.27 18.25
N VAL A 275 1.34 -0.07 18.23
CA VAL A 275 0.53 -0.24 19.45
C VAL A 275 1.11 -1.35 20.34
N GLU A 276 1.54 -2.49 19.76
CA GLU A 276 2.16 -3.56 20.54
C GLU A 276 3.54 -3.14 21.11
N LEU A 277 4.32 -2.39 20.34
CA LEU A 277 5.62 -1.87 20.78
C LEU A 277 5.45 -0.89 21.95
N GLU A 278 4.55 0.09 21.79
CA GLU A 278 4.30 1.10 22.84
C GLU A 278 3.65 0.48 24.10
N GLN A 279 2.83 -0.56 23.96
CA GLN A 279 2.29 -1.27 25.11
C GLN A 279 3.39 -1.94 25.96
N LYS A 280 4.47 -2.43 25.31
CA LYS A 280 5.63 -2.99 26.02
C LYS A 280 6.45 -1.92 26.73
N LYS A 281 6.56 -0.71 26.13
CA LYS A 281 7.26 0.43 26.74
C LYS A 281 6.47 1.03 27.90
N HIS A 282 5.12 0.94 27.87
CA HIS A 282 4.23 1.53 28.86
C HIS A 282 3.34 0.47 29.57
N PRO A 283 3.90 -0.47 30.36
CA PRO A 283 3.16 -1.61 30.91
C PRO A 283 2.05 -1.21 31.90
N GLY A 284 2.08 0.03 32.42
CA GLY A 284 1.08 0.55 33.36
C GLY A 284 -0.03 1.37 32.73
N LYS A 285 0.00 1.61 31.42
CA LYS A 285 -0.98 2.42 30.70
C LYS A 285 -1.62 1.64 29.56
N GLN A 286 -2.85 1.99 29.22
CA GLN A 286 -3.52 1.43 28.05
C GLN A 286 -3.04 2.17 26.80
N VAL A 287 -2.60 1.44 25.77
CA VAL A 287 -2.18 2.02 24.49
C VAL A 287 -3.31 1.90 23.47
N GLU A 288 -3.75 3.03 22.94
CA GLU A 288 -4.85 3.11 21.99
C GLU A 288 -4.45 3.81 20.69
N PRO A 289 -5.01 3.39 19.53
CA PRO A 289 -4.86 4.12 18.28
C PRO A 289 -5.50 5.52 18.36
N ALA A 290 -4.79 6.57 17.98
CA ALA A 290 -5.37 7.88 17.70
C ALA A 290 -5.77 8.03 16.23
N GLY A 291 -5.01 7.40 15.35
CA GLY A 291 -5.29 7.39 13.94
C GLY A 291 -4.11 6.91 13.10
N VAL A 292 -4.40 6.68 11.83
CA VAL A 292 -3.41 6.32 10.81
C VAL A 292 -3.55 7.24 9.63
N PHE A 293 -2.44 7.75 9.12
CA PHE A 293 -2.45 8.81 8.13
C PHE A 293 -1.42 8.59 7.02
N TYR A 294 -1.83 8.92 5.80
CA TYR A 294 -0.93 9.31 4.73
C TYR A 294 -0.74 10.83 4.77
N TYR A 295 0.50 11.27 4.74
CA TYR A 295 0.85 12.67 4.52
C TYR A 295 1.46 12.81 3.13
N HIS A 296 0.82 13.62 2.28
CA HIS A 296 1.30 13.85 0.92
C HIS A 296 2.37 14.93 0.91
N ILE A 297 3.60 14.53 0.55
CA ILE A 297 4.69 15.47 0.30
C ILE A 297 4.44 16.11 -1.07
N ASP A 298 3.77 17.26 -1.07
CA ASP A 298 3.35 17.98 -2.27
C ASP A 298 3.61 19.47 -2.16
N ASP A 299 3.49 20.16 -3.28
CA ASP A 299 3.59 21.62 -3.40
C ASP A 299 2.34 22.14 -4.11
N PRO A 300 1.20 22.24 -3.40
CA PRO A 300 -0.05 22.68 -3.99
C PRO A 300 0.08 24.09 -4.55
N MET A 301 -0.35 24.28 -5.79
CA MET A 301 -0.50 25.62 -6.37
C MET A 301 -1.88 26.15 -5.99
N LEU A 302 -1.89 27.20 -5.18
CA LEU A 302 -3.11 27.93 -4.81
C LEU A 302 -3.12 29.27 -5.53
N ASP A 303 -4.24 29.62 -6.15
CA ASP A 303 -4.44 30.96 -6.70
C ASP A 303 -4.50 31.96 -5.55
N GLN A 304 -3.76 33.06 -5.66
CA GLN A 304 -3.80 34.14 -4.69
C GLN A 304 -5.09 34.94 -4.90
N GLU A 305 -5.87 35.10 -3.83
CA GLU A 305 -7.07 35.95 -3.85
C GLU A 305 -6.68 37.41 -3.63
N GLU A 306 -7.38 38.35 -4.28
CA GLU A 306 -7.17 39.79 -4.05
C GLU A 306 -7.48 40.08 -2.58
N ASP A 307 -6.57 40.82 -1.90
CA ASP A 307 -6.65 41.20 -0.48
C ASP A 307 -6.58 40.03 0.54
N GLU A 308 -6.09 38.84 0.14
CA GLU A 308 -5.89 37.73 1.06
C GLU A 308 -4.76 38.01 2.06
N THR A 309 -5.04 37.82 3.35
CA THR A 309 -4.02 37.93 4.41
C THR A 309 -3.11 36.71 4.41
N ASP A 310 -1.87 36.85 4.89
CA ASP A 310 -0.92 35.74 5.05
C ASP A 310 -1.50 34.61 5.92
N GLU A 311 -2.30 34.96 6.92
CA GLU A 311 -2.98 33.95 7.77
C GLU A 311 -4.06 33.16 7.03
N ALA A 312 -4.84 33.84 6.17
CA ALA A 312 -5.87 33.19 5.36
C ALA A 312 -5.24 32.26 4.32
N TRP A 313 -4.19 32.74 3.65
CA TRP A 313 -3.40 31.94 2.73
C TRP A 313 -2.76 30.74 3.44
N GLY A 314 -2.17 30.93 4.63
CA GLY A 314 -1.58 29.87 5.44
C GLY A 314 -2.61 28.78 5.80
N ARG A 315 -3.83 29.15 6.19
CA ARG A 315 -4.91 28.17 6.45
C ARG A 315 -5.33 27.39 5.20
N ARG A 316 -5.48 28.06 4.05
CA ARG A 316 -5.78 27.39 2.77
C ARG A 316 -4.69 26.39 2.39
N MET A 317 -3.43 26.79 2.55
CA MET A 317 -2.28 25.93 2.29
C MET A 317 -2.25 24.73 3.26
N LEU A 318 -2.47 24.95 4.55
CA LEU A 318 -2.52 23.88 5.55
C LEU A 318 -3.64 22.88 5.24
N LYS A 319 -4.81 23.39 4.85
CA LYS A 319 -5.95 22.56 4.43
C LYS A 319 -5.66 21.76 3.15
N ALA A 320 -4.91 22.33 2.19
CA ALA A 320 -4.48 21.62 0.99
C ALA A 320 -3.46 20.51 1.29
N LEU A 321 -2.66 20.67 2.35
CA LEU A 321 -1.69 19.68 2.86
C LEU A 321 -2.21 18.88 4.05
N ARG A 322 -3.53 18.86 4.25
CA ARG A 322 -4.17 18.09 5.32
C ARG A 322 -3.88 16.59 5.17
N MET A 323 -3.63 15.92 6.29
CA MET A 323 -3.46 14.47 6.31
C MET A 323 -4.71 13.75 5.78
N ASP A 324 -4.51 12.66 5.04
CA ASP A 324 -5.56 11.72 4.68
C ASP A 324 -5.41 10.45 5.51
N GLY A 325 -6.52 9.90 6.03
CA GLY A 325 -6.41 8.72 6.88
C GLY A 325 -7.68 8.41 7.66
N LEU A 326 -7.54 7.66 8.74
CA LEU A 326 -8.61 7.27 9.63
C LEU A 326 -8.33 7.75 11.06
N VAL A 327 -9.27 8.44 11.66
CA VAL A 327 -9.16 9.08 12.99
C VAL A 327 -10.00 8.32 14.00
N ASN A 328 -9.51 8.16 15.22
CA ASN A 328 -10.31 7.63 16.33
C ASN A 328 -11.46 8.60 16.65
N ALA A 329 -12.68 8.07 16.62
CA ALA A 329 -13.91 8.86 16.82
C ALA A 329 -14.13 9.33 18.26
N ASP A 330 -13.31 8.91 19.22
CA ASP A 330 -13.38 9.43 20.58
C ASP A 330 -13.14 10.95 20.56
N ARG A 331 -14.10 11.69 21.14
CA ARG A 331 -14.06 13.15 21.17
C ARG A 331 -12.76 13.69 21.79
N LYS A 332 -12.28 13.05 22.86
CA LYS A 332 -11.03 13.43 23.54
C LYS A 332 -9.85 13.27 22.59
N VAL A 333 -9.81 12.18 21.81
CA VAL A 333 -8.72 11.93 20.85
C VAL A 333 -8.73 12.95 19.72
N VAL A 334 -9.92 13.30 19.20
CA VAL A 334 -10.03 14.34 18.16
C VAL A 334 -9.59 15.71 18.70
N GLU A 335 -9.93 16.05 19.95
CA GLU A 335 -9.48 17.29 20.60
C GLU A 335 -7.95 17.29 20.85
N LEU A 336 -7.34 16.14 21.15
CA LEU A 336 -5.88 16.00 21.28
C LEU A 336 -5.17 16.12 19.92
N LEU A 337 -5.82 15.70 18.84
CA LEU A 337 -5.26 15.81 17.48
C LEU A 337 -5.38 17.23 16.91
N ASP A 338 -6.48 17.93 17.20
CA ASP A 338 -6.76 19.28 16.74
C ASP A 338 -7.61 20.04 17.76
N ARG A 339 -6.95 20.89 18.56
CA ARG A 339 -7.57 21.73 19.60
C ARG A 339 -8.37 22.90 19.04
N VAL A 340 -8.11 23.25 17.79
CA VAL A 340 -8.74 24.41 17.13
C VAL A 340 -10.07 24.03 16.46
N LEU A 341 -10.35 22.72 16.35
CA LEU A 341 -11.57 22.22 15.69
C LEU A 341 -12.82 22.49 16.53
N GLU A 342 -13.60 23.48 16.14
CA GLU A 342 -14.87 23.88 16.74
C GLU A 342 -16.07 23.14 16.13
N ASP A 343 -17.19 23.11 16.88
CA ASP A 343 -18.45 22.59 16.36
C ASP A 343 -18.97 23.45 15.22
N GLY A 344 -19.39 22.81 14.13
CA GLY A 344 -19.82 23.46 12.90
C GLY A 344 -18.70 23.76 11.91
N THR A 345 -17.45 23.33 12.19
CA THR A 345 -16.27 23.56 11.34
C THR A 345 -15.63 22.26 10.85
N THR A 346 -14.66 22.40 9.97
CA THR A 346 -13.84 21.30 9.45
C THR A 346 -12.38 21.55 9.78
N SER A 347 -11.69 20.55 10.27
CA SER A 347 -10.27 20.62 10.57
C SER A 347 -9.42 20.90 9.32
N ASP A 348 -8.39 21.73 9.50
CA ASP A 348 -7.38 22.00 8.48
C ASP A 348 -6.22 20.98 8.55
N VAL A 349 -6.17 20.11 9.57
CA VAL A 349 -5.05 19.18 9.80
C VAL A 349 -5.41 17.71 9.69
N ILE A 350 -6.64 17.32 10.07
CA ILE A 350 -7.14 15.94 10.03
C ILE A 350 -8.44 15.82 9.22
N PRO A 351 -8.78 14.66 8.65
CA PRO A 351 -9.97 14.50 7.79
C PRO A 351 -11.28 14.39 8.62
N VAL A 352 -11.51 15.35 9.50
CA VAL A 352 -12.67 15.40 10.40
C VAL A 352 -13.38 16.74 10.31
N GLY A 353 -14.70 16.71 10.25
CA GLY A 353 -15.56 17.87 10.40
C GLY A 353 -16.63 17.60 11.46
N LYS A 354 -16.97 18.61 12.25
CA LYS A 354 -18.03 18.57 13.24
C LYS A 354 -19.24 19.35 12.74
N LYS A 355 -20.44 18.84 13.01
CA LYS A 355 -21.69 19.60 12.87
C LYS A 355 -21.90 20.52 14.07
N LYS A 356 -22.88 21.44 13.97
CA LYS A 356 -23.23 22.34 15.07
C LYS A 356 -23.70 21.64 16.35
N ASP A 357 -24.16 20.39 16.27
CA ASP A 357 -24.54 19.55 17.40
C ASP A 357 -23.36 18.71 17.95
N GLY A 358 -22.15 18.95 17.49
CA GLY A 358 -20.94 18.22 17.89
C GLY A 358 -20.77 16.84 17.25
N SER A 359 -21.75 16.34 16.48
CA SER A 359 -21.61 15.08 15.75
C SER A 359 -20.70 15.23 14.52
N TYR A 360 -20.09 14.14 14.07
CA TYR A 360 -19.23 14.16 12.89
C TYR A 360 -20.03 14.29 11.60
N THR A 361 -19.46 14.99 10.62
CA THR A 361 -20.04 15.11 9.29
C THR A 361 -19.92 13.79 8.53
N SER A 362 -20.73 13.59 7.49
CA SER A 362 -20.73 12.35 6.68
C SER A 362 -19.43 12.13 5.90
N TYR A 363 -18.63 13.15 5.69
CA TYR A 363 -17.33 13.06 5.02
C TYR A 363 -16.14 12.89 6.00
N SER A 364 -16.42 12.88 7.30
CA SER A 364 -15.38 12.62 8.31
C SER A 364 -14.92 11.17 8.22
N LYS A 365 -13.60 10.97 8.11
CA LYS A 365 -13.00 9.64 8.11
C LYS A 365 -12.68 9.24 9.56
N VAL A 366 -13.68 8.73 10.25
CA VAL A 366 -13.58 8.34 11.67
C VAL A 366 -13.97 6.89 11.87
N ALA A 367 -13.37 6.25 12.86
CA ALA A 367 -13.72 4.91 13.33
C ALA A 367 -13.71 4.88 14.86
N SER A 368 -14.64 4.13 15.48
CA SER A 368 -14.62 3.95 16.93
C SER A 368 -13.40 3.12 17.39
N PRO A 369 -13.03 3.17 18.69
CA PRO A 369 -11.98 2.30 19.23
C PRO A 369 -12.21 0.83 18.90
N GLU A 370 -13.45 0.35 19.00
CA GLU A 370 -13.83 -1.04 18.68
C GLU A 370 -13.64 -1.35 17.19
N GLN A 371 -13.93 -0.39 16.32
CA GLN A 371 -13.69 -0.54 14.88
C GLN A 371 -12.20 -0.59 14.55
N PHE A 372 -11.35 0.14 15.26
CA PHE A 372 -9.89 0.00 15.14
C PHE A 372 -9.43 -1.40 15.55
N ASP A 373 -9.98 -1.98 16.62
CA ASP A 373 -9.66 -3.35 17.03
C ASP A 373 -10.14 -4.38 16.00
N VAL A 374 -11.30 -4.17 15.39
CA VAL A 374 -11.79 -5.01 14.26
C VAL A 374 -10.81 -4.94 13.09
N ILE A 375 -10.37 -3.74 12.68
CA ILE A 375 -9.42 -3.54 11.58
C ILE A 375 -8.09 -4.27 11.89
N ARG A 376 -7.54 -4.12 13.09
CA ARG A 376 -6.28 -4.76 13.52
C ARG A 376 -6.40 -6.29 13.50
N THR A 377 -7.46 -6.83 14.11
CA THR A 377 -7.70 -8.28 14.15
C THR A 377 -7.90 -8.85 12.76
N TYR A 378 -8.69 -8.18 11.93
CA TYR A 378 -8.89 -8.57 10.53
C TYR A 378 -7.57 -8.54 9.73
N THR A 379 -6.76 -7.49 9.91
CA THR A 379 -5.47 -7.37 9.24
C THR A 379 -4.54 -8.53 9.58
N ARG A 380 -4.42 -8.91 10.85
CA ARG A 380 -3.64 -10.10 11.28
C ARG A 380 -4.11 -11.37 10.57
N LYS A 381 -5.43 -11.54 10.48
CA LYS A 381 -6.02 -12.69 9.77
C LYS A 381 -5.71 -12.65 8.28
N LYS A 382 -5.88 -11.49 7.63
CA LYS A 382 -5.60 -11.34 6.19
C LYS A 382 -4.14 -11.58 5.86
N VAL A 383 -3.23 -11.09 6.69
CA VAL A 383 -1.79 -11.33 6.56
C VAL A 383 -1.46 -12.82 6.69
N ARG A 384 -2.08 -13.52 7.65
CA ARG A 384 -1.96 -14.98 7.79
C ARG A 384 -2.47 -15.74 6.57
N GLU A 385 -3.67 -15.41 6.08
CA GLU A 385 -4.28 -16.01 4.88
C GLU A 385 -3.36 -15.88 3.65
N ILE A 386 -2.76 -14.71 3.45
CA ILE A 386 -1.80 -14.46 2.37
C ILE A 386 -0.55 -15.33 2.56
N GLY A 387 0.00 -15.41 3.77
CA GLY A 387 1.15 -16.26 4.09
C GLY A 387 0.90 -17.73 3.80
N GLU A 388 -0.23 -18.26 4.23
CA GLU A 388 -0.68 -19.64 3.95
C GLU A 388 -0.84 -19.88 2.44
N GLY A 389 -1.39 -18.91 1.71
CA GLY A 389 -1.50 -18.95 0.26
C GLY A 389 -0.14 -19.04 -0.44
N ILE A 390 0.86 -18.29 0.03
CA ILE A 390 2.23 -18.33 -0.51
C ILE A 390 2.87 -19.70 -0.24
N PHE A 391 2.78 -20.21 1.00
CA PHE A 391 3.35 -21.51 1.34
C PHE A 391 2.62 -22.69 0.71
N SER A 392 1.32 -22.57 0.40
CA SER A 392 0.61 -23.59 -0.39
C SER A 392 1.12 -23.69 -1.83
N GLY A 393 1.98 -22.75 -2.25
CA GLY A 393 2.50 -22.68 -3.60
C GLY A 393 1.50 -22.12 -4.60
N ASN A 394 0.54 -21.33 -4.16
CA ASN A 394 -0.41 -20.68 -5.05
C ASN A 394 0.28 -19.54 -5.83
N VAL A 395 0.46 -19.77 -7.12
CA VAL A 395 1.04 -18.85 -8.09
C VAL A 395 0.06 -18.55 -9.25
N LYS A 396 -1.22 -18.64 -8.99
CA LYS A 396 -2.28 -18.47 -9.98
C LYS A 396 -2.23 -17.08 -10.59
N ILE A 397 -2.40 -17.02 -11.92
CA ILE A 397 -2.63 -15.76 -12.64
C ILE A 397 -4.07 -15.31 -12.32
N SER A 398 -4.21 -14.48 -11.31
CA SER A 398 -5.50 -14.04 -10.78
C SER A 398 -5.48 -12.55 -10.43
N PRO A 399 -5.28 -11.66 -11.42
CA PRO A 399 -5.24 -10.22 -11.19
C PRO A 399 -6.59 -9.70 -10.70
N TYR A 400 -6.58 -8.67 -9.83
CA TYR A 400 -7.81 -8.01 -9.43
C TYR A 400 -8.26 -6.99 -10.47
N GLN A 401 -9.58 -6.69 -10.44
CA GLN A 401 -10.20 -5.55 -11.10
C GLN A 401 -11.19 -4.88 -10.15
N ARG A 402 -11.08 -3.55 -10.01
CA ARG A 402 -12.01 -2.73 -9.23
C ARG A 402 -12.09 -1.31 -9.81
N ASP A 403 -13.29 -0.81 -10.04
CA ASP A 403 -13.56 0.58 -10.46
C ASP A 403 -12.72 1.04 -11.66
N GLY A 404 -12.52 0.15 -12.64
CA GLY A 404 -11.68 0.40 -13.80
C GLY A 404 -10.18 0.17 -13.60
N ALA A 405 -9.69 0.12 -12.36
CA ALA A 405 -8.31 -0.21 -12.06
C ALA A 405 -8.08 -1.73 -12.06
N THR A 406 -6.92 -2.15 -12.55
CA THR A 406 -6.54 -3.57 -12.57
C THR A 406 -5.11 -3.77 -12.08
N ALA A 407 -4.82 -4.95 -11.55
CA ALA A 407 -3.45 -5.34 -11.22
C ALA A 407 -2.51 -5.38 -12.44
N CYS A 408 -3.08 -5.44 -13.65
CA CYS A 408 -2.32 -5.53 -14.89
C CYS A 408 -1.87 -4.16 -15.44
N ALA A 409 -2.50 -3.04 -15.05
CA ALA A 409 -2.26 -1.73 -15.66
C ALA A 409 -0.77 -1.31 -15.68
N TYR A 410 -0.03 -1.65 -14.62
CA TYR A 410 1.41 -1.34 -14.48
C TYR A 410 2.24 -2.59 -14.14
N CYS A 411 1.79 -3.76 -14.60
CA CYS A 411 2.49 -5.02 -14.32
C CYS A 411 3.63 -5.25 -15.30
N GLU A 412 4.85 -5.37 -14.80
CA GLU A 412 6.07 -5.64 -15.59
C GLU A 412 6.08 -7.05 -16.22
N TYR A 413 5.23 -7.96 -15.71
CA TYR A 413 5.22 -9.36 -16.11
C TYR A 413 4.14 -9.70 -17.15
N GLN A 414 3.47 -8.72 -17.76
CA GLN A 414 2.43 -8.96 -18.78
C GLN A 414 2.94 -9.79 -19.97
N GLY A 415 4.16 -9.53 -20.42
CA GLY A 415 4.77 -10.27 -21.54
C GLY A 415 5.08 -11.74 -21.22
N ILE A 416 5.07 -12.12 -19.94
CA ILE A 416 5.43 -13.46 -19.47
C ILE A 416 4.20 -14.25 -19.05
N CYS A 417 3.24 -13.59 -18.35
CA CYS A 417 2.09 -14.28 -17.76
C CYS A 417 1.09 -14.81 -18.79
N GLY A 418 1.01 -14.20 -19.99
CA GLY A 418 0.07 -14.59 -21.02
C GLY A 418 -1.41 -14.39 -20.66
N PHE A 419 -1.73 -13.54 -19.68
CA PHE A 419 -3.11 -13.26 -19.27
C PHE A 419 -3.89 -12.64 -20.42
N ASP A 420 -4.92 -13.35 -20.88
CA ASP A 420 -5.86 -12.89 -21.90
C ASP A 420 -7.24 -13.45 -21.56
N GLN A 421 -8.21 -12.56 -21.31
CA GLN A 421 -9.60 -12.94 -20.99
C GLN A 421 -10.30 -13.77 -22.08
N LYS A 422 -9.76 -13.81 -23.29
CA LYS A 422 -10.24 -14.68 -24.38
C LYS A 422 -9.81 -16.14 -24.19
N ILE A 423 -8.86 -16.42 -23.32
CA ILE A 423 -8.40 -17.77 -23.01
C ILE A 423 -9.23 -18.29 -21.83
N GLN A 424 -9.81 -19.48 -21.98
CA GLN A 424 -10.62 -20.09 -20.94
C GLN A 424 -9.85 -20.25 -19.63
N GLY A 425 -10.44 -19.78 -18.52
CA GLY A 425 -9.88 -19.83 -17.19
C GLY A 425 -9.08 -18.58 -16.78
N TYR A 426 -8.86 -17.61 -17.67
CA TYR A 426 -8.31 -16.31 -17.32
C TYR A 426 -9.42 -15.30 -17.05
N GLU A 427 -9.57 -14.93 -15.80
CA GLU A 427 -10.57 -13.93 -15.38
C GLU A 427 -9.96 -12.98 -14.34
N TYR A 428 -10.42 -11.73 -14.38
CA TYR A 428 -10.17 -10.80 -13.27
C TYR A 428 -10.99 -11.19 -12.05
N ARG A 429 -10.36 -11.16 -10.89
CA ARG A 429 -11.08 -11.15 -9.61
C ARG A 429 -11.78 -9.80 -9.46
N LYS A 430 -13.07 -9.75 -9.74
CA LYS A 430 -13.89 -8.53 -9.61
C LYS A 430 -14.11 -8.23 -8.13
N LEU A 431 -13.50 -7.18 -7.63
CA LEU A 431 -13.64 -6.73 -6.25
C LEU A 431 -14.84 -5.79 -6.17
N LYS A 432 -15.74 -6.07 -5.24
CA LYS A 432 -16.96 -5.27 -5.04
C LYS A 432 -16.67 -4.13 -4.06
N GLY A 433 -17.14 -2.93 -4.37
CA GLY A 433 -17.22 -1.83 -3.43
C GLY A 433 -18.22 -2.18 -2.30
N MET A 434 -17.96 -1.69 -1.11
CA MET A 434 -18.82 -1.85 0.07
C MET A 434 -18.89 -0.50 0.80
N ASP A 435 -20.05 -0.21 1.39
CA ASP A 435 -20.13 0.89 2.34
C ASP A 435 -19.41 0.53 3.66
N THR A 436 -19.06 1.55 4.44
CA THR A 436 -18.23 1.38 5.65
C THR A 436 -18.90 0.48 6.69
N GLU A 437 -20.23 0.54 6.86
CA GLU A 437 -20.94 -0.25 7.86
C GLU A 437 -20.94 -1.74 7.48
N LEU A 438 -21.28 -2.05 6.24
CA LEU A 438 -21.23 -3.42 5.70
C LEU A 438 -19.81 -3.98 5.74
N LEU A 439 -18.81 -3.16 5.42
CA LEU A 439 -17.40 -3.52 5.44
C LEU A 439 -16.93 -3.90 6.85
N MET A 440 -17.24 -3.07 7.86
CA MET A 440 -16.88 -3.35 9.25
C MET A 440 -17.55 -4.62 9.76
N LYS A 441 -18.82 -4.83 9.42
CA LYS A 441 -19.53 -6.08 9.74
C LYS A 441 -18.87 -7.30 9.10
N ALA A 442 -18.52 -7.22 7.83
CA ALA A 442 -17.84 -8.30 7.13
C ALA A 442 -16.44 -8.61 7.74
N MET A 443 -15.68 -7.58 8.10
CA MET A 443 -14.40 -7.74 8.81
C MET A 443 -14.59 -8.43 10.16
N GLN A 444 -15.60 -8.01 10.93
CA GLN A 444 -15.91 -8.56 12.25
C GLN A 444 -16.34 -10.04 12.15
N GLU A 445 -17.27 -10.37 11.27
CA GLU A 445 -17.72 -11.74 11.05
C GLU A 445 -16.57 -12.68 10.68
N LEU A 446 -15.74 -12.26 9.73
CA LEU A 446 -14.57 -13.02 9.33
C LEU A 446 -13.55 -13.16 10.49
N SER A 447 -13.38 -12.17 11.33
CA SER A 447 -12.46 -12.24 12.47
C SER A 447 -12.92 -13.26 13.52
N LEU A 448 -14.22 -13.48 13.68
CA LEU A 448 -14.81 -14.40 14.67
C LEU A 448 -14.78 -15.88 14.22
N ILE A 449 -14.79 -16.18 12.91
CA ILE A 449 -14.89 -17.55 12.38
C ILE A 449 -13.74 -18.44 12.85
N HIS A 450 -12.55 -17.92 13.17
CA HIS A 450 -11.42 -18.71 13.66
C HIS A 450 -11.35 -18.91 15.18
N ILE A 451 -12.17 -18.18 15.95
CA ILE A 451 -12.27 -18.41 17.40
C ILE A 451 -13.13 -19.66 17.70
N SER A 452 -13.95 -20.09 16.75
CA SER A 452 -14.92 -21.17 16.91
C SER A 452 -14.53 -22.52 16.28
N GLU A 453 -13.40 -22.66 15.61
CA GLU A 453 -12.89 -23.96 15.16
C GLU A 453 -11.75 -24.46 16.08
N PRO A 454 -12.06 -25.22 17.12
CA PRO A 454 -11.04 -26.06 17.75
C PRO A 454 -10.70 -27.19 16.76
N THR A 455 -9.41 -27.31 16.46
CA THR A 455 -8.76 -28.47 15.82
C THR A 455 -9.62 -29.73 15.78
N ARG A 456 -10.36 -29.95 14.70
CA ARG A 456 -10.89 -31.25 14.38
C ARG A 456 -9.72 -32.12 13.90
N HIS A 457 -9.05 -32.75 14.83
CA HIS A 457 -8.24 -33.93 14.54
C HIS A 457 -9.16 -34.98 13.88
N LEU A 458 -9.07 -35.12 12.58
CA LEU A 458 -9.54 -36.29 11.88
C LEU A 458 -8.67 -37.47 12.37
N ARG A 459 -9.15 -38.16 13.38
CA ARG A 459 -8.77 -39.54 13.60
C ARG A 459 -9.35 -40.34 12.44
N ILE A 460 -8.51 -40.67 11.49
CA ILE A 460 -8.79 -41.76 10.55
C ILE A 460 -8.34 -43.04 11.24
N SER A 461 -9.31 -43.84 11.62
CA SER A 461 -9.12 -45.24 11.99
C SER A 461 -8.97 -46.08 10.74
#